data_5a049482543837d89222f92176ebd919
#
_entry.id   5a049482543837d89222f92176ebd919
#
_cell.length_a   1.000
_cell.length_b   1.000
_cell.length_c   1.000
_cell.angle_alpha   90.00
_cell.angle_beta   90.00
_cell.angle_gamma   90.00
#
_symmetry.space_group_name_H-M   'P 1'
#
loop_
_entity.id
_entity.type
_entity.pdbx_description
1 polymer ?
#
loop_
_entity_poly.entity_id
_entity_poly.type
_entity_poly.pdbx_seq_one_letter_code
_entity_poly.pdbx_strand_id
1 'polypeptide(L)'
;MRKIYNIYGSDSHAMTLKLLDSYGAIKLVPSGANVALKPNLVVSGSPDKGATTHAGVLSGCIEYFRDNGVKDISIIEGSWVGAETMRAMKAAGYDEICHKYNVPFHDLKHDKTRKIDSPIGPIEVCCRAIDAGFLVNLPVLKGHCQTKMTCALKNLKGCLPDREKSRFHALGLTRPIAALGAVLRPGFIIVDSICGDLNFEEGGNPVHTNRMFAGTDPVMIDAYGVGLMGLDLFSVPYIQVAEMWGAGRTSITPDDIAFLNEPENAGSYPKPSREVAYLTRKVHEDSACSACYASLVRALYTDKRGRERDIYIGQGWRGKKIPEGALGVGRCCAGAVECVKGCPPSARDIAAMF
;
A
#
# COMPACT_ATOMS: atom_id res chain seq x y z
N MET A 1 -4.90 -16.52 19.93
CA MET A 1 -5.62 -15.26 20.24
C MET A 1 -5.10 -14.20 19.25
N ARG A 2 -5.98 -13.51 18.53
CA ARG A 2 -5.55 -12.47 17.57
C ARG A 2 -5.24 -11.20 18.34
N LYS A 3 -3.96 -10.84 18.49
CA LYS A 3 -3.50 -9.64 19.19
C LYS A 3 -2.71 -8.75 18.24
N ILE A 4 -2.71 -7.46 18.53
CA ILE A 4 -1.84 -6.46 17.91
C ILE A 4 -0.71 -6.16 18.88
N TYR A 5 0.52 -6.43 18.49
CA TYR A 5 1.71 -6.07 19.23
C TYR A 5 2.26 -4.75 18.72
N ASN A 6 2.50 -3.80 19.60
CA ASN A 6 3.05 -2.49 19.30
C ASN A 6 4.44 -2.34 19.88
N ILE A 7 5.30 -1.65 19.14
CA ILE A 7 6.64 -1.24 19.59
C ILE A 7 6.97 0.16 19.06
N TYR A 8 7.65 0.94 19.85
CA TYR A 8 8.10 2.28 19.50
C TYR A 8 9.62 2.32 19.34
N GLY A 9 10.10 3.11 18.41
CA GLY A 9 11.52 3.29 18.12
C GLY A 9 11.76 3.70 16.67
N SER A 10 13.01 3.83 16.29
CA SER A 10 13.45 4.18 14.92
C SER A 10 14.28 3.08 14.25
N ASP A 11 14.76 2.09 15.02
CA ASP A 11 15.49 0.95 14.47
C ASP A 11 14.52 -0.12 13.97
N SER A 12 14.20 -0.05 12.68
CA SER A 12 13.26 -0.96 12.05
C SER A 12 13.69 -2.43 12.11
N HIS A 13 14.99 -2.71 12.11
CA HIS A 13 15.53 -4.08 12.21
C HIS A 13 15.30 -4.66 13.62
N ALA A 14 15.77 -3.97 14.66
CA ALA A 14 15.60 -4.42 16.05
C ALA A 14 14.13 -4.53 16.44
N MET A 15 13.29 -3.58 16.02
CA MET A 15 11.85 -3.61 16.26
C MET A 15 11.18 -4.80 15.58
N THR A 16 11.59 -5.16 14.37
CA THR A 16 11.06 -6.32 13.64
C THR A 16 11.39 -7.62 14.37
N LEU A 17 12.64 -7.81 14.77
CA LEU A 17 13.06 -9.00 15.55
C LEU A 17 12.23 -9.12 16.82
N LYS A 18 12.07 -8.02 17.56
CA LYS A 18 11.32 -8.00 18.82
C LYS A 18 9.82 -8.32 18.61
N LEU A 19 9.20 -7.79 17.55
CA LEU A 19 7.80 -8.10 17.21
C LEU A 19 7.60 -9.58 16.87
N LEU A 20 8.46 -10.12 16.01
CA LEU A 20 8.40 -11.52 15.57
C LEU A 20 8.61 -12.50 16.73
N ASP A 21 9.61 -12.24 17.57
CA ASP A 21 9.92 -13.05 18.74
C ASP A 21 8.81 -12.99 19.79
N SER A 22 8.38 -11.77 20.16
CA SER A 22 7.32 -11.59 21.17
C SER A 22 5.98 -12.19 20.76
N TYR A 23 5.67 -12.17 19.44
CA TYR A 23 4.48 -12.82 18.92
C TYR A 23 4.62 -14.34 18.82
N GLY A 24 5.85 -14.84 18.74
CA GLY A 24 6.16 -16.24 18.46
C GLY A 24 5.81 -16.61 17.01
N ALA A 25 6.13 -15.73 16.06
CA ALA A 25 5.70 -15.81 14.66
C ALA A 25 6.14 -17.12 13.97
N ILE A 26 7.27 -17.72 14.35
CA ILE A 26 7.72 -19.00 13.79
C ILE A 26 6.69 -20.13 14.00
N LYS A 27 5.92 -20.10 15.08
CA LYS A 27 4.90 -21.13 15.36
C LYS A 27 3.73 -21.08 14.37
N LEU A 28 3.62 -20.03 13.57
CA LEU A 28 2.60 -19.86 12.53
C LEU A 28 3.08 -20.40 11.17
N VAL A 29 4.39 -20.59 11.01
CA VAL A 29 4.98 -21.06 9.74
C VAL A 29 4.79 -22.58 9.62
N PRO A 30 4.10 -23.06 8.56
CA PRO A 30 3.98 -24.49 8.34
C PRO A 30 5.36 -25.14 8.14
N SER A 31 5.55 -26.37 8.63
CA SER A 31 6.81 -27.09 8.50
C SER A 31 7.21 -27.22 7.03
N GLY A 32 8.44 -26.82 6.71
CA GLY A 32 8.99 -26.87 5.35
C GLY A 32 8.43 -25.82 4.38
N ALA A 33 7.62 -24.89 4.87
CA ALA A 33 7.07 -23.84 4.01
C ALA A 33 8.16 -22.83 3.58
N ASN A 34 8.06 -22.38 2.34
CA ASN A 34 8.77 -21.18 1.88
C ASN A 34 8.10 -19.93 2.45
N VAL A 35 8.90 -18.92 2.78
CA VAL A 35 8.45 -17.62 3.30
C VAL A 35 8.60 -16.56 2.22
N ALA A 36 7.50 -15.91 1.86
CA ALA A 36 7.50 -14.77 0.94
C ALA A 36 7.29 -13.47 1.72
N LEU A 37 8.27 -12.57 1.67
CA LEU A 37 8.21 -11.25 2.28
C LEU A 37 7.67 -10.25 1.27
N LYS A 38 6.55 -9.62 1.57
CA LYS A 38 5.91 -8.62 0.69
C LYS A 38 5.95 -7.23 1.31
N PRO A 39 7.00 -6.43 1.05
CA PRO A 39 7.04 -5.04 1.49
C PRO A 39 6.00 -4.16 0.80
N ASN A 40 5.94 -2.88 1.14
CA ASN A 40 5.29 -1.84 0.36
C ASN A 40 6.33 -1.09 -0.47
N LEU A 41 6.25 -1.17 -1.79
CA LEU A 41 7.19 -0.59 -2.72
C LEU A 41 6.45 0.04 -3.91
N VAL A 42 6.00 1.28 -3.75
CA VAL A 42 5.10 1.95 -4.72
C VAL A 42 5.89 2.57 -5.86
N VAL A 43 6.84 3.44 -5.53
CA VAL A 43 7.68 4.20 -6.46
C VAL A 43 9.12 4.27 -5.96
N SER A 44 10.04 4.72 -6.80
CA SER A 44 11.43 4.95 -6.40
C SER A 44 11.53 6.08 -5.37
N GLY A 45 12.03 5.77 -4.18
CA GLY A 45 12.23 6.75 -3.11
C GLY A 45 12.75 6.12 -1.82
N SER A 46 13.38 6.95 -0.97
CA SER A 46 13.77 6.53 0.37
C SER A 46 12.54 6.25 1.23
N PRO A 47 12.59 5.25 2.14
CA PRO A 47 11.57 5.01 3.15
C PRO A 47 11.23 6.23 4.00
N ASP A 48 12.20 7.11 4.28
CA ASP A 48 12.01 8.36 5.04
C ASP A 48 11.03 9.35 4.39
N LYS A 49 10.63 9.10 3.15
CA LYS A 49 9.56 9.86 2.48
C LYS A 49 8.15 9.33 2.79
N GLY A 50 8.03 8.30 3.61
CA GLY A 50 6.76 7.77 4.09
C GLY A 50 6.00 6.86 3.12
N ALA A 51 6.62 6.42 2.01
CA ALA A 51 5.93 5.62 1.01
C ALA A 51 6.32 4.13 0.99
N THR A 52 7.49 3.79 1.48
CA THR A 52 8.17 2.52 1.26
C THR A 52 8.56 1.88 2.58
N THR A 53 8.45 0.58 2.70
CA THR A 53 8.90 -0.18 3.88
C THR A 53 10.40 -0.04 4.08
N HIS A 54 10.84 0.22 5.30
CA HIS A 54 12.27 0.30 5.62
C HIS A 54 12.99 -1.03 5.38
N ALA A 55 14.20 -0.97 4.82
CA ALA A 55 15.01 -2.15 4.53
C ALA A 55 15.33 -3.00 5.78
N GLY A 56 15.42 -2.35 6.96
CA GLY A 56 15.58 -3.02 8.24
C GLY A 56 14.43 -3.99 8.61
N VAL A 57 13.21 -3.73 8.12
CA VAL A 57 12.10 -4.67 8.31
C VAL A 57 12.35 -5.97 7.55
N LEU A 58 12.87 -5.88 6.33
CA LEU A 58 13.22 -7.06 5.54
C LEU A 58 14.37 -7.85 6.17
N SER A 59 15.44 -7.16 6.58
CA SER A 59 16.59 -7.82 7.21
C SER A 59 16.21 -8.48 8.52
N GLY A 60 15.40 -7.84 9.37
CA GLY A 60 14.90 -8.45 10.61
C GLY A 60 14.03 -9.69 10.35
N CYS A 61 13.15 -9.66 9.34
CA CYS A 61 12.38 -10.83 8.94
C CYS A 61 13.29 -11.98 8.45
N ILE A 62 14.25 -11.68 7.58
CA ILE A 62 15.16 -12.70 7.03
C ILE A 62 15.97 -13.35 8.13
N GLU A 63 16.58 -12.58 9.02
CA GLU A 63 17.37 -13.10 10.15
C GLU A 63 16.49 -13.97 11.06
N TYR A 64 15.35 -13.44 11.52
CA TYR A 64 14.44 -14.19 12.39
C TYR A 64 14.03 -15.55 11.81
N PHE A 65 13.57 -15.58 10.56
CA PHE A 65 13.10 -16.82 9.96
C PHE A 65 14.26 -17.81 9.72
N ARG A 66 15.46 -17.33 9.33
CA ARG A 66 16.64 -18.17 9.17
C ARG A 66 17.10 -18.79 10.49
N ASP A 67 17.19 -17.99 11.54
CA ASP A 67 17.62 -18.44 12.87
C ASP A 67 16.65 -19.49 13.43
N ASN A 68 15.40 -19.45 12.97
CA ASN A 68 14.38 -20.45 13.30
C ASN A 68 14.22 -21.56 12.23
N GLY A 69 15.21 -21.74 11.34
CA GLY A 69 15.33 -22.90 10.47
C GLY A 69 14.61 -22.81 9.12
N VAL A 70 14.03 -21.66 8.75
CA VAL A 70 13.44 -21.46 7.42
C VAL A 70 14.54 -21.28 6.39
N LYS A 71 14.56 -22.17 5.38
CA LYS A 71 15.63 -22.19 4.35
C LYS A 71 15.27 -21.40 3.10
N ASP A 72 14.00 -21.41 2.71
CA ASP A 72 13.52 -20.78 1.49
C ASP A 72 12.77 -19.49 1.82
N ILE A 73 13.44 -18.35 1.60
CA ILE A 73 12.92 -17.00 1.82
C ILE A 73 13.10 -16.21 0.54
N SER A 74 12.05 -15.50 0.13
CA SER A 74 12.10 -14.59 -1.02
C SER A 74 11.41 -13.27 -0.72
N ILE A 75 11.78 -12.21 -1.42
CA ILE A 75 11.09 -10.92 -1.40
C ILE A 75 10.29 -10.81 -2.69
N ILE A 76 9.01 -10.47 -2.58
CA ILE A 76 8.09 -10.38 -3.72
C ILE A 76 7.38 -9.03 -3.72
N GLU A 77 7.35 -8.31 -4.84
CA GLU A 77 6.55 -7.06 -4.96
C GLU A 77 6.33 -6.69 -6.42
N GLY A 78 5.23 -5.96 -6.68
CA GLY A 78 4.94 -5.28 -7.94
C GLY A 78 4.57 -3.82 -7.70
N SER A 79 5.43 -2.89 -8.11
CA SER A 79 5.22 -1.44 -7.95
C SER A 79 3.97 -0.92 -8.69
N TRP A 80 3.73 0.38 -8.65
CA TRP A 80 2.65 1.05 -9.37
C TRP A 80 2.60 0.70 -10.86
N VAL A 81 1.41 0.76 -11.43
CA VAL A 81 1.24 0.76 -12.88
C VAL A 81 2.04 1.93 -13.46
N GLY A 82 2.98 1.62 -14.37
CA GLY A 82 3.88 2.60 -14.98
C GLY A 82 5.17 2.89 -14.23
N ALA A 83 5.36 2.39 -13.00
CA ALA A 83 6.64 2.46 -12.30
C ALA A 83 7.49 1.20 -12.53
N GLU A 84 8.80 1.32 -12.42
CA GLU A 84 9.76 0.22 -12.54
C GLU A 84 10.09 -0.37 -11.17
N THR A 85 9.64 -1.59 -10.89
CA THR A 85 9.82 -2.24 -9.59
C THR A 85 11.29 -2.38 -9.21
N MET A 86 12.15 -2.78 -10.13
CA MET A 86 13.58 -2.96 -9.87
C MET A 86 14.29 -1.64 -9.55
N ARG A 87 13.85 -0.54 -10.15
CA ARG A 87 14.37 0.79 -9.82
C ARG A 87 13.92 1.24 -8.42
N ALA A 88 12.65 0.96 -8.08
CA ALA A 88 12.12 1.25 -6.75
C ALA A 88 12.83 0.43 -5.66
N MET A 89 13.08 -0.86 -5.93
CA MET A 89 13.80 -1.79 -5.08
C MET A 89 15.20 -1.28 -4.73
N LYS A 90 15.97 -0.82 -5.73
CA LYS A 90 17.29 -0.21 -5.52
C LYS A 90 17.22 1.09 -4.71
N ALA A 91 16.27 1.96 -5.04
CA ALA A 91 16.10 3.24 -4.31
C ALA A 91 15.72 3.05 -2.84
N ALA A 92 15.14 1.90 -2.48
CA ALA A 92 14.80 1.52 -1.11
C ALA A 92 15.93 0.76 -0.37
N GLY A 93 17.07 0.48 -1.03
CA GLY A 93 18.19 -0.26 -0.47
C GLY A 93 17.94 -1.77 -0.34
N TYR A 94 16.96 -2.33 -1.08
CA TYR A 94 16.65 -3.76 -0.99
C TYR A 94 17.63 -4.63 -1.76
N ASP A 95 18.34 -4.08 -2.74
CA ASP A 95 19.43 -4.77 -3.45
C ASP A 95 20.59 -5.11 -2.51
N GLU A 96 20.94 -4.23 -1.59
CA GLU A 96 21.93 -4.48 -0.54
C GLU A 96 21.48 -5.63 0.39
N ILE A 97 20.19 -5.64 0.78
CA ILE A 97 19.60 -6.73 1.59
C ILE A 97 19.64 -8.04 0.82
N CYS A 98 19.21 -8.05 -0.46
CA CYS A 98 19.25 -9.26 -1.28
C CYS A 98 20.66 -9.81 -1.42
N HIS A 99 21.64 -8.95 -1.63
CA HIS A 99 23.06 -9.36 -1.74
C HIS A 99 23.61 -9.86 -0.39
N LYS A 100 23.42 -9.08 0.70
CA LYS A 100 23.92 -9.44 2.04
C LYS A 100 23.42 -10.80 2.51
N TYR A 101 22.13 -11.07 2.29
CA TYR A 101 21.50 -12.28 2.79
C TYR A 101 21.35 -13.38 1.73
N ASN A 102 21.81 -13.18 0.51
CA ASN A 102 21.58 -14.08 -0.61
C ASN A 102 20.10 -14.53 -0.69
N VAL A 103 19.19 -13.55 -0.74
CA VAL A 103 17.73 -13.74 -0.83
C VAL A 103 17.26 -13.16 -2.15
N PRO A 104 16.51 -13.92 -2.99
CA PRO A 104 16.03 -13.40 -4.26
C PRO A 104 14.91 -12.37 -4.08
N PHE A 105 14.91 -11.35 -4.94
CA PHE A 105 13.79 -10.43 -5.16
C PHE A 105 13.09 -10.81 -6.46
N HIS A 106 11.77 -10.94 -6.41
CA HIS A 106 10.95 -11.24 -7.58
C HIS A 106 10.01 -10.07 -7.91
N ASP A 107 10.19 -9.48 -9.08
CA ASP A 107 9.28 -8.48 -9.62
C ASP A 107 7.99 -9.17 -10.11
N LEU A 108 6.91 -8.97 -9.36
CA LEU A 108 5.60 -9.57 -9.65
C LEU A 108 4.95 -9.04 -10.93
N LYS A 109 5.43 -7.95 -11.52
CA LYS A 109 4.96 -7.48 -12.83
C LYS A 109 5.27 -8.45 -13.97
N HIS A 110 6.28 -9.28 -13.78
CA HIS A 110 6.74 -10.29 -14.72
C HIS A 110 6.41 -11.72 -14.26
N ASP A 111 5.65 -11.89 -13.19
CA ASP A 111 5.27 -13.19 -12.68
C ASP A 111 4.14 -13.83 -13.49
N LYS A 112 4.06 -15.16 -13.43
CA LYS A 112 2.88 -15.90 -13.90
C LYS A 112 1.69 -15.53 -13.02
N THR A 113 0.48 -15.63 -13.56
CA THR A 113 -0.73 -15.28 -12.85
C THR A 113 -1.76 -16.39 -12.91
N ARG A 114 -2.61 -16.46 -11.91
CA ARG A 114 -3.72 -17.41 -11.81
C ARG A 114 -4.99 -16.67 -11.36
N LYS A 115 -6.13 -17.07 -11.92
CA LYS A 115 -7.44 -16.58 -11.46
C LYS A 115 -7.86 -17.32 -10.21
N ILE A 116 -8.35 -16.57 -9.23
CA ILE A 116 -8.88 -17.08 -7.96
C ILE A 116 -10.31 -16.57 -7.85
N ASP A 117 -11.23 -17.46 -7.47
CA ASP A 117 -12.62 -17.08 -7.20
C ASP A 117 -12.70 -16.18 -5.99
N SER A 118 -13.52 -15.14 -6.08
CA SER A 118 -13.67 -14.12 -5.05
C SER A 118 -15.12 -13.61 -4.97
N PRO A 119 -15.47 -12.86 -3.91
CA PRO A 119 -16.81 -12.27 -3.78
C PRO A 119 -17.24 -11.31 -4.90
N ILE A 120 -16.32 -10.92 -5.77
CA ILE A 120 -16.59 -10.07 -6.94
C ILE A 120 -16.41 -10.81 -8.27
N GLY A 121 -16.39 -12.13 -8.24
CA GLY A 121 -15.99 -12.99 -9.36
C GLY A 121 -14.47 -13.20 -9.40
N PRO A 122 -13.94 -13.88 -10.44
CA PRO A 122 -12.53 -14.20 -10.53
C PRO A 122 -11.65 -12.96 -10.53
N ILE A 123 -10.58 -12.99 -9.72
CA ILE A 123 -9.50 -12.01 -9.70
C ILE A 123 -8.19 -12.66 -10.09
N GLU A 124 -7.33 -11.93 -10.76
CA GLU A 124 -6.05 -12.42 -11.24
C GLU A 124 -4.93 -12.03 -10.27
N VAL A 125 -4.23 -13.02 -9.72
CA VAL A 125 -3.18 -12.85 -8.70
C VAL A 125 -1.88 -13.50 -9.19
N CYS A 126 -0.75 -12.92 -8.87
CA CYS A 126 0.58 -13.45 -9.17
C CYS A 126 0.82 -14.78 -8.44
N CYS A 127 1.35 -15.76 -9.17
CA CYS A 127 1.52 -17.13 -8.64
C CYS A 127 2.43 -17.19 -7.42
N ARG A 128 3.51 -16.41 -7.38
CA ARG A 128 4.42 -16.37 -6.22
C ARG A 128 3.74 -15.94 -4.92
N ALA A 129 2.71 -15.11 -5.00
CA ALA A 129 1.94 -14.71 -3.82
C ALA A 129 0.93 -15.78 -3.40
N ILE A 130 0.35 -16.52 -4.39
CA ILE A 130 -0.61 -17.61 -4.13
C ILE A 130 0.10 -18.84 -3.57
N ASP A 131 1.26 -19.17 -4.15
CA ASP A 131 2.00 -20.40 -3.89
C ASP A 131 3.00 -20.23 -2.71
N ALA A 132 3.02 -19.05 -2.08
CA ALA A 132 3.77 -18.84 -0.85
C ALA A 132 3.22 -19.74 0.26
N GLY A 133 4.08 -20.59 0.81
CA GLY A 133 3.74 -21.43 1.96
C GLY A 133 3.43 -20.61 3.21
N PHE A 134 4.08 -19.42 3.33
CA PHE A 134 3.80 -18.43 4.36
C PHE A 134 4.07 -17.02 3.82
N LEU A 135 3.02 -16.26 3.62
CA LEU A 135 3.11 -14.87 3.15
C LEU A 135 3.20 -13.91 4.35
N VAL A 136 4.29 -13.15 4.42
CA VAL A 136 4.47 -12.06 5.40
C VAL A 136 4.22 -10.73 4.71
N ASN A 137 3.15 -10.05 5.10
CA ASN A 137 2.77 -8.76 4.54
C ASN A 137 3.40 -7.63 5.36
N LEU A 138 4.17 -6.76 4.73
CA LEU A 138 4.95 -5.69 5.37
C LEU A 138 4.50 -4.31 4.85
N PRO A 139 3.25 -3.88 5.15
CA PRO A 139 2.73 -2.61 4.68
C PRO A 139 3.36 -1.40 5.39
N VAL A 140 3.24 -0.23 4.77
CA VAL A 140 3.42 1.07 5.42
C VAL A 140 2.04 1.62 5.78
N LEU A 141 1.90 2.13 7.02
CA LEU A 141 0.71 2.91 7.38
C LEU A 141 0.87 4.33 6.83
N LYS A 142 0.03 4.71 5.86
CA LYS A 142 0.12 6.01 5.18
C LYS A 142 -1.20 6.46 4.59
N GLY A 143 -1.30 7.76 4.34
CA GLY A 143 -2.42 8.37 3.61
C GLY A 143 -2.52 7.89 2.16
N HIS A 144 -3.69 8.10 1.58
CA HIS A 144 -3.97 7.80 0.19
C HIS A 144 -5.08 8.70 -0.34
N CYS A 145 -4.82 9.39 -1.44
CA CYS A 145 -5.72 10.40 -2.00
C CYS A 145 -7.13 9.88 -2.37
N GLN A 146 -7.28 8.60 -2.77
CA GLN A 146 -8.58 8.02 -3.12
C GLN A 146 -9.21 7.19 -1.99
N THR A 147 -8.41 6.37 -1.29
CA THR A 147 -8.90 5.43 -0.26
C THR A 147 -8.66 5.91 1.15
N LYS A 148 -8.16 7.12 1.33
CA LYS A 148 -7.75 7.79 2.58
C LYS A 148 -6.58 7.13 3.30
N MET A 149 -6.46 5.80 3.25
CA MET A 149 -5.42 5.03 3.93
C MET A 149 -4.88 3.90 3.05
N THR A 150 -3.63 3.58 3.25
CA THR A 150 -2.97 2.33 2.84
C THR A 150 -2.45 1.64 4.10
N CYS A 151 -2.77 0.34 4.26
CA CYS A 151 -2.19 -0.53 5.26
C CYS A 151 -2.26 -2.00 4.77
N ALA A 152 -2.58 -2.98 5.60
CA ALA A 152 -2.45 -4.40 5.31
C ALA A 152 -3.28 -4.88 4.11
N LEU A 153 -4.58 -4.57 4.08
CA LEU A 153 -5.48 -5.00 2.99
C LEU A 153 -5.06 -4.43 1.63
N LYS A 154 -4.82 -3.12 1.58
CA LYS A 154 -4.49 -2.45 0.32
C LYS A 154 -3.08 -2.80 -0.17
N ASN A 155 -2.14 -3.10 0.72
CA ASN A 155 -0.78 -3.52 0.34
C ASN A 155 -0.78 -4.78 -0.52
N LEU A 156 -1.75 -5.68 -0.34
CA LEU A 156 -1.88 -6.91 -1.15
C LEU A 156 -2.08 -6.63 -2.65
N LYS A 157 -2.51 -5.42 -3.05
CA LYS A 157 -2.59 -5.05 -4.47
C LYS A 157 -1.26 -5.17 -5.22
N GLY A 158 -0.12 -5.09 -4.54
CA GLY A 158 1.19 -5.38 -5.12
C GLY A 158 1.33 -6.82 -5.64
N CYS A 159 0.49 -7.75 -5.18
CA CYS A 159 0.43 -9.13 -5.66
C CYS A 159 -0.37 -9.32 -6.96
N LEU A 160 -0.86 -8.23 -7.58
CA LEU A 160 -1.65 -8.26 -8.81
C LEU A 160 -0.82 -7.84 -10.02
N PRO A 161 -1.09 -8.39 -11.22
CA PRO A 161 -0.52 -7.85 -12.47
C PRO A 161 -1.12 -6.47 -12.77
N ASP A 162 -0.42 -5.65 -13.56
CA ASP A 162 -0.81 -4.27 -13.83
C ASP A 162 -2.21 -4.13 -14.47
N ARG A 163 -2.61 -5.12 -15.32
CA ARG A 163 -3.97 -5.15 -15.88
C ARG A 163 -5.04 -5.32 -14.82
N GLU A 164 -4.80 -6.13 -13.80
CA GLU A 164 -5.75 -6.36 -12.71
C GLU A 164 -5.77 -5.17 -11.74
N LYS A 165 -4.62 -4.54 -11.46
CA LYS A 165 -4.57 -3.27 -10.73
C LYS A 165 -5.45 -2.21 -11.41
N SER A 166 -5.38 -2.11 -12.74
CA SER A 166 -6.20 -1.19 -13.53
C SER A 166 -7.69 -1.55 -13.48
N ARG A 167 -8.04 -2.85 -13.55
CA ARG A 167 -9.42 -3.34 -13.41
C ARG A 167 -9.99 -3.00 -12.02
N PHE A 168 -9.20 -3.11 -10.95
CA PHE A 168 -9.62 -2.74 -9.60
C PHE A 168 -10.05 -1.27 -9.52
N HIS A 169 -9.35 -0.38 -10.20
CA HIS A 169 -9.73 1.03 -10.26
C HIS A 169 -11.04 1.24 -11.06
N ALA A 170 -11.22 0.50 -12.16
CA ALA A 170 -12.45 0.58 -12.95
C ALA A 170 -13.69 0.06 -12.21
N LEU A 171 -13.52 -0.88 -11.27
CA LEU A 171 -14.60 -1.42 -10.43
C LEU A 171 -14.87 -0.58 -9.15
N GLY A 172 -14.06 0.48 -8.92
CA GLY A 172 -14.03 1.17 -7.64
C GLY A 172 -13.29 0.35 -6.58
N LEU A 173 -12.32 0.94 -5.92
CA LEU A 173 -11.32 0.24 -5.09
C LEU A 173 -11.88 -0.51 -3.87
N THR A 174 -13.02 -0.07 -3.33
CA THR A 174 -13.60 -0.60 -2.08
C THR A 174 -13.83 -2.11 -2.12
N ARG A 175 -14.66 -2.58 -3.04
CA ARG A 175 -14.98 -4.02 -3.15
C ARG A 175 -13.79 -4.86 -3.61
N PRO A 176 -13.01 -4.45 -4.62
CA PRO A 176 -11.84 -5.23 -5.05
C PRO A 176 -10.76 -5.42 -3.99
N ILE A 177 -10.43 -4.37 -3.20
CA ILE A 177 -9.46 -4.49 -2.10
C ILE A 177 -9.97 -5.48 -1.05
N ALA A 178 -11.24 -5.37 -0.66
CA ALA A 178 -11.86 -6.27 0.29
C ALA A 178 -11.89 -7.74 -0.22
N ALA A 179 -12.23 -7.95 -1.49
CA ALA A 179 -12.24 -9.27 -2.11
C ALA A 179 -10.85 -9.92 -2.14
N LEU A 180 -9.82 -9.12 -2.48
CA LEU A 180 -8.44 -9.60 -2.44
C LEU A 180 -8.02 -10.02 -1.03
N GLY A 181 -8.34 -9.21 0.00
CA GLY A 181 -8.08 -9.55 1.40
C GLY A 181 -8.82 -10.80 1.89
N ALA A 182 -10.00 -11.09 1.33
CA ALA A 182 -10.75 -12.30 1.67
C ALA A 182 -10.11 -13.58 1.12
N VAL A 183 -9.44 -13.52 -0.05
CA VAL A 183 -8.88 -14.70 -0.73
C VAL A 183 -7.37 -14.84 -0.60
N LEU A 184 -6.61 -13.75 -0.52
CA LEU A 184 -5.17 -13.76 -0.31
C LEU A 184 -4.87 -13.37 1.15
N ARG A 185 -4.72 -14.37 2.01
CA ARG A 185 -4.55 -14.17 3.45
C ARG A 185 -3.07 -14.27 3.84
N PRO A 186 -2.46 -13.18 4.31
CA PRO A 186 -1.10 -13.27 4.85
C PRO A 186 -1.11 -14.06 6.16
N GLY A 187 -0.06 -14.87 6.37
CA GLY A 187 0.15 -15.61 7.61
C GLY A 187 0.58 -14.70 8.77
N PHE A 188 1.30 -13.61 8.45
CA PHE A 188 1.71 -12.58 9.41
C PHE A 188 1.77 -11.20 8.77
N ILE A 189 1.59 -10.17 9.57
CA ILE A 189 1.59 -8.77 9.12
C ILE A 189 2.46 -7.96 10.06
N ILE A 190 3.41 -7.19 9.53
CA ILE A 190 4.18 -6.20 10.28
C ILE A 190 4.00 -4.86 9.59
N VAL A 191 3.35 -3.92 10.26
CA VAL A 191 3.14 -2.58 9.74
C VAL A 191 4.30 -1.68 10.10
N ASP A 192 4.97 -1.17 9.10
CA ASP A 192 5.93 -0.11 9.22
C ASP A 192 5.18 1.23 9.33
N SER A 193 5.23 1.81 10.51
CA SER A 193 4.70 3.14 10.80
C SER A 193 5.77 4.02 11.46
N ILE A 194 7.06 3.72 11.20
CA ILE A 194 8.15 4.60 11.65
C ILE A 194 8.01 5.94 10.94
N CYS A 195 7.88 5.88 9.60
CA CYS A 195 7.58 7.02 8.76
C CYS A 195 6.49 6.65 7.76
N GLY A 196 5.33 7.30 7.85
CA GLY A 196 4.27 7.22 6.85
C GLY A 196 4.13 8.52 6.09
N ASP A 197 3.09 8.65 5.28
CA ASP A 197 2.74 9.90 4.61
C ASP A 197 1.33 10.34 5.01
N LEU A 198 1.09 11.65 5.08
CA LEU A 198 -0.20 12.17 5.51
C LEU A 198 -1.30 11.97 4.46
N ASN A 199 -0.98 12.19 3.17
CA ASN A 199 -1.98 12.31 2.11
C ASN A 199 -1.66 11.49 0.84
N PHE A 200 -0.38 11.17 0.60
CA PHE A 200 0.09 10.64 -0.69
C PHE A 200 0.67 9.23 -0.54
N GLU A 201 0.25 8.33 -1.41
CA GLU A 201 0.79 6.96 -1.38
C GLU A 201 2.22 6.87 -1.92
N GLU A 202 2.66 7.86 -2.71
CA GLU A 202 4.02 7.96 -3.25
C GLU A 202 4.99 8.69 -2.33
N GLY A 203 4.52 9.20 -1.21
CA GLY A 203 5.32 9.97 -0.26
C GLY A 203 5.49 11.44 -0.64
N GLY A 204 6.16 12.19 0.23
CA GLY A 204 6.48 13.60 0.04
C GLY A 204 5.79 14.54 1.03
N ASN A 205 4.99 13.99 1.94
CA ASN A 205 4.45 14.68 3.11
C ASN A 205 4.62 13.76 4.33
N PRO A 206 5.89 13.46 4.74
CA PRO A 206 6.21 12.42 5.70
C PRO A 206 5.68 12.74 7.10
N VAL A 207 5.22 11.69 7.79
CA VAL A 207 4.79 11.73 9.19
C VAL A 207 5.56 10.68 9.98
N HIS A 208 6.43 11.10 10.87
CA HIS A 208 7.19 10.21 11.74
C HIS A 208 6.38 9.89 12.99
N THR A 209 6.00 8.63 13.16
CA THR A 209 5.32 8.17 14.37
C THR A 209 6.21 7.27 15.23
N ASN A 210 7.40 6.89 14.72
CA ASN A 210 8.36 6.04 15.39
C ASN A 210 7.72 4.79 16.00
N ARG A 211 6.88 4.12 15.24
CA ARG A 211 6.07 2.98 15.68
C ARG A 211 6.11 1.87 14.65
N MET A 212 6.05 0.64 15.12
CA MET A 212 5.67 -0.53 14.32
C MET A 212 4.63 -1.32 15.09
N PHE A 213 3.80 -2.08 14.37
CA PHE A 213 2.85 -2.99 14.99
C PHE A 213 2.61 -4.22 14.12
N ALA A 214 2.23 -5.34 14.75
CA ALA A 214 2.14 -6.62 14.08
C ALA A 214 0.94 -7.44 14.56
N GLY A 215 0.46 -8.33 13.70
CA GLY A 215 -0.63 -9.26 13.99
C GLY A 215 -0.93 -10.19 12.82
N THR A 216 -2.03 -10.94 12.93
CA THR A 216 -2.43 -11.94 11.91
C THR A 216 -3.76 -11.61 11.23
N ASP A 217 -4.50 -10.62 11.72
CA ASP A 217 -5.81 -10.26 11.19
C ASP A 217 -5.70 -8.93 10.40
N PRO A 218 -5.77 -8.96 9.05
CA PRO A 218 -5.58 -7.77 8.23
C PRO A 218 -6.66 -6.70 8.43
N VAL A 219 -7.88 -7.09 8.77
CA VAL A 219 -8.99 -6.17 9.03
C VAL A 219 -8.78 -5.45 10.37
N MET A 220 -8.38 -6.19 11.40
CA MET A 220 -8.08 -5.65 12.71
C MET A 220 -6.86 -4.71 12.69
N ILE A 221 -5.83 -5.09 11.93
CA ILE A 221 -4.63 -4.25 11.68
C ILE A 221 -5.03 -2.94 11.00
N ASP A 222 -5.86 -3.00 9.95
CA ASP A 222 -6.29 -1.79 9.23
C ASP A 222 -7.22 -0.92 10.09
N ALA A 223 -8.15 -1.52 10.85
CA ALA A 223 -9.02 -0.79 11.79
C ALA A 223 -8.21 -0.08 12.89
N TYR A 224 -7.16 -0.72 13.39
CA TYR A 224 -6.22 -0.08 14.33
C TYR A 224 -5.47 1.09 13.67
N GLY A 225 -4.98 0.90 12.44
CA GLY A 225 -4.33 1.94 11.65
C GLY A 225 -5.22 3.17 11.41
N VAL A 226 -6.51 2.95 11.13
CA VAL A 226 -7.52 4.03 11.02
C VAL A 226 -7.55 4.88 12.28
N GLY A 227 -7.61 4.23 13.45
CA GLY A 227 -7.59 4.94 14.74
C GLY A 227 -6.31 5.75 14.97
N LEU A 228 -5.14 5.19 14.63
CA LEU A 228 -3.85 5.88 14.73
C LEU A 228 -3.76 7.11 13.83
N MET A 229 -4.40 7.07 12.65
CA MET A 229 -4.45 8.20 11.72
C MET A 229 -5.56 9.22 12.06
N GLY A 230 -6.35 8.98 13.12
CA GLY A 230 -7.49 9.84 13.49
C GLY A 230 -8.60 9.86 12.46
N LEU A 231 -8.71 8.82 11.64
CA LEU A 231 -9.78 8.67 10.65
C LEU A 231 -11.01 8.01 11.27
N ASP A 232 -12.16 8.25 10.67
CA ASP A 232 -13.38 7.48 10.95
C ASP A 232 -13.34 6.17 10.13
N LEU A 233 -13.62 5.04 10.76
CA LEU A 233 -13.65 3.71 10.14
C LEU A 233 -14.60 3.66 8.94
N PHE A 234 -15.77 4.30 9.04
CA PHE A 234 -16.73 4.40 7.92
C PHE A 234 -16.18 5.16 6.72
N SER A 235 -15.17 5.99 6.93
CA SER A 235 -14.51 6.72 5.85
C SER A 235 -13.53 5.89 5.03
N VAL A 236 -13.25 4.63 5.47
CA VAL A 236 -12.37 3.66 4.80
C VAL A 236 -13.16 2.36 4.55
N PRO A 237 -14.18 2.39 3.66
CA PRO A 237 -15.23 1.37 3.59
C PRO A 237 -14.75 -0.03 3.18
N TYR A 238 -13.59 -0.17 2.54
CA TYR A 238 -13.07 -1.49 2.17
C TYR A 238 -12.77 -2.38 3.39
N ILE A 239 -12.51 -1.80 4.57
CA ILE A 239 -12.23 -2.55 5.80
C ILE A 239 -13.49 -3.29 6.27
N GLN A 240 -14.63 -2.59 6.30
CA GLN A 240 -15.91 -3.19 6.70
C GLN A 240 -16.38 -4.24 5.69
N VAL A 241 -16.20 -3.99 4.39
CA VAL A 241 -16.54 -4.96 3.35
C VAL A 241 -15.64 -6.20 3.47
N ALA A 242 -14.37 -6.06 3.82
CA ALA A 242 -13.45 -7.18 4.06
C ALA A 242 -13.89 -8.00 5.30
N GLU A 243 -14.35 -7.34 6.37
CA GLU A 243 -14.94 -8.02 7.53
C GLU A 243 -16.20 -8.83 7.13
N MET A 244 -17.13 -8.22 6.37
CA MET A 244 -18.34 -8.90 5.88
C MET A 244 -18.02 -10.15 5.05
N TRP A 245 -16.89 -10.17 4.36
CA TRP A 245 -16.43 -11.33 3.57
C TRP A 245 -15.47 -12.25 4.34
N GLY A 246 -15.37 -12.07 5.67
CA GLY A 246 -14.67 -12.99 6.56
C GLY A 246 -13.15 -12.86 6.53
N ALA A 247 -12.60 -11.73 6.04
CA ALA A 247 -11.14 -11.50 6.04
C ALA A 247 -10.58 -11.26 7.46
N GLY A 248 -11.41 -10.86 8.41
CA GLY A 248 -11.03 -10.56 9.79
C GLY A 248 -12.16 -9.87 10.54
N ARG A 249 -11.84 -9.11 11.60
CA ARG A 249 -12.81 -8.34 12.40
C ARG A 249 -12.35 -6.91 12.62
N THR A 250 -13.29 -5.96 12.67
CA THR A 250 -13.02 -4.54 12.95
C THR A 250 -13.03 -4.22 14.45
N SER A 251 -13.73 -5.02 15.25
CA SER A 251 -13.83 -4.82 16.69
C SER A 251 -12.49 -5.04 17.37
N ILE A 252 -12.04 -4.04 18.13
CA ILE A 252 -10.78 -4.05 18.91
C ILE A 252 -11.11 -3.67 20.35
N THR A 253 -10.65 -4.48 21.29
CA THR A 253 -10.71 -4.18 22.72
C THR A 253 -9.32 -3.88 23.27
N PRO A 254 -9.18 -3.26 24.45
CA PRO A 254 -7.87 -3.06 25.08
C PRO A 254 -7.06 -4.36 25.23
N ASP A 255 -7.71 -5.49 25.49
CA ASP A 255 -7.05 -6.79 25.65
C ASP A 255 -6.45 -7.34 24.33
N ASP A 256 -6.90 -6.81 23.20
CA ASP A 256 -6.36 -7.16 21.88
C ASP A 256 -5.03 -6.46 21.58
N ILE A 257 -4.64 -5.47 22.38
CA ILE A 257 -3.46 -4.63 22.12
C ILE A 257 -2.40 -4.92 23.21
N ALA A 258 -1.18 -5.19 22.77
CA ALA A 258 -0.02 -5.35 23.64
C ALA A 258 1.08 -4.36 23.25
N PHE A 259 1.65 -3.67 24.22
CA PHE A 259 2.80 -2.79 24.04
C PHE A 259 4.07 -3.48 24.54
N LEU A 260 5.11 -3.50 23.72
CA LEU A 260 6.40 -4.15 24.01
C LEU A 260 7.38 -3.20 24.70
N ASN A 261 7.12 -1.92 24.64
CA ASN A 261 7.85 -0.86 25.35
C ASN A 261 6.96 0.38 25.49
N GLU A 262 7.42 1.32 26.32
CA GLU A 262 6.77 2.62 26.48
C GLU A 262 7.04 3.56 25.29
N PRO A 263 6.11 4.47 24.97
CA PRO A 263 6.22 5.37 23.82
C PRO A 263 7.20 6.52 24.07
N GLU A 264 8.49 6.24 24.01
CA GLU A 264 9.52 7.29 24.00
C GLU A 264 9.59 7.93 22.60
N ASN A 265 9.50 9.26 22.55
CA ASN A 265 9.55 10.03 21.30
C ASN A 265 8.54 9.59 20.21
N ALA A 266 7.43 9.01 20.60
CA ALA A 266 6.37 8.63 19.69
C ALA A 266 5.74 9.87 19.06
N GLY A 267 5.77 9.95 17.74
CA GLY A 267 4.98 10.91 16.97
C GLY A 267 3.52 10.43 16.83
N SER A 268 2.66 11.34 16.42
CA SER A 268 1.28 11.04 16.08
C SER A 268 0.92 11.60 14.71
N TYR A 269 -0.03 10.99 14.02
CA TYR A 269 -0.59 11.60 12.82
C TYR A 269 -1.28 12.91 13.20
N PRO A 270 -1.06 14.00 12.42
CA PRO A 270 -1.84 15.21 12.57
C PRO A 270 -3.30 14.91 12.23
N LYS A 271 -4.22 15.79 12.67
CA LYS A 271 -5.64 15.63 12.32
C LYS A 271 -5.81 15.52 10.81
N PRO A 272 -6.72 14.64 10.33
CA PRO A 272 -6.99 14.49 8.91
C PRO A 272 -7.32 15.82 8.26
N SER A 273 -6.61 16.18 7.20
CA SER A 273 -6.83 17.43 6.48
C SER A 273 -7.87 17.25 5.37
N ARG A 274 -8.57 18.33 5.02
CA ARG A 274 -9.44 18.40 3.83
C ARG A 274 -8.66 18.85 2.58
N GLU A 275 -7.34 18.84 2.64
CA GLU A 275 -6.48 19.41 1.60
C GLU A 275 -6.70 18.75 0.25
N VAL A 276 -6.71 17.43 0.17
CA VAL A 276 -6.96 16.72 -1.09
C VAL A 276 -8.33 17.10 -1.66
N ALA A 277 -9.38 17.11 -0.84
CA ALA A 277 -10.73 17.49 -1.27
C ALA A 277 -10.79 18.94 -1.76
N TYR A 278 -10.04 19.85 -1.13
CA TYR A 278 -9.92 21.23 -1.60
C TYR A 278 -9.18 21.33 -2.94
N LEU A 279 -8.07 20.63 -3.08
CA LEU A 279 -7.26 20.61 -4.32
C LEU A 279 -8.08 20.06 -5.50
N THR A 280 -8.91 19.06 -5.25
CA THR A 280 -9.64 18.34 -6.30
C THR A 280 -11.09 18.77 -6.48
N ARG A 281 -11.49 19.93 -5.94
CA ARG A 281 -12.88 20.40 -5.99
C ARG A 281 -13.45 20.61 -7.41
N LYS A 282 -12.57 20.82 -8.40
CA LYS A 282 -12.90 20.92 -9.83
C LYS A 282 -12.40 19.73 -10.67
N VAL A 283 -12.10 18.61 -10.01
CA VAL A 283 -11.68 17.39 -10.69
C VAL A 283 -12.89 16.48 -10.88
N HIS A 284 -13.16 16.14 -12.12
CA HIS A 284 -14.20 15.20 -12.55
C HIS A 284 -13.57 13.81 -12.70
N GLU A 285 -13.45 13.11 -11.57
CA GLU A 285 -12.83 11.78 -11.51
C GLU A 285 -13.86 10.70 -11.80
N ASP A 286 -13.54 9.79 -12.73
CA ASP A 286 -14.32 8.59 -13.01
C ASP A 286 -13.38 7.40 -13.22
N SER A 287 -13.25 6.55 -12.19
CA SER A 287 -12.44 5.33 -12.23
C SER A 287 -10.94 5.59 -12.55
N ALA A 288 -10.36 6.65 -11.99
CA ALA A 288 -8.97 7.00 -12.18
C ALA A 288 -8.04 5.97 -11.52
N CYS A 289 -6.96 5.61 -12.21
CA CYS A 289 -5.88 4.86 -11.59
C CYS A 289 -5.18 5.71 -10.53
N SER A 290 -4.80 5.10 -9.37
CA SER A 290 -4.13 5.83 -8.29
C SER A 290 -2.90 6.60 -8.77
N ALA A 291 -2.08 6.00 -9.63
CA ALA A 291 -0.91 6.66 -10.18
C ALA A 291 -1.24 7.93 -10.98
N CYS A 292 -2.31 7.92 -11.81
CA CYS A 292 -2.77 9.12 -12.50
C CYS A 292 -3.32 10.17 -11.53
N TYR A 293 -4.17 9.73 -10.59
CA TYR A 293 -4.81 10.64 -9.65
C TYR A 293 -3.80 11.29 -8.70
N ALA A 294 -2.86 10.54 -8.18
CA ALA A 294 -1.80 11.07 -7.33
C ALA A 294 -0.89 12.06 -8.08
N SER A 295 -0.53 11.78 -9.34
CA SER A 295 0.21 12.73 -10.18
C SER A 295 -0.56 14.04 -10.36
N LEU A 296 -1.90 13.98 -10.57
CA LEU A 296 -2.74 15.18 -10.65
C LEU A 296 -2.80 15.93 -9.33
N VAL A 297 -3.06 15.24 -8.21
CA VAL A 297 -3.11 15.88 -6.88
C VAL A 297 -1.79 16.55 -6.55
N ARG A 298 -0.66 15.90 -6.88
CA ARG A 298 0.68 16.48 -6.70
C ARG A 298 0.87 17.74 -7.56
N ALA A 299 0.42 17.72 -8.82
CA ALA A 299 0.47 18.90 -9.68
C ALA A 299 -0.35 20.07 -9.10
N LEU A 300 -1.58 19.81 -8.65
CA LEU A 300 -2.45 20.79 -7.99
C LEU A 300 -1.91 21.30 -6.65
N TYR A 301 -1.16 20.47 -5.94
CA TYR A 301 -0.48 20.85 -4.69
C TYR A 301 0.65 21.85 -4.97
N THR A 302 1.46 21.57 -5.97
CA THR A 302 2.66 22.36 -6.30
C THR A 302 2.34 23.62 -7.13
N ASP A 303 1.31 23.58 -7.97
CA ASP A 303 0.93 24.68 -8.85
C ASP A 303 -0.55 25.08 -8.68
N LYS A 304 -0.75 26.29 -8.16
CA LYS A 304 -2.10 26.80 -7.84
C LYS A 304 -2.95 27.12 -9.07
N ARG A 305 -2.34 27.33 -10.26
CA ARG A 305 -3.05 27.71 -11.50
C ARG A 305 -4.09 26.66 -11.93
N GLY A 306 -3.77 25.39 -11.75
CA GLY A 306 -4.69 24.29 -12.09
C GLY A 306 -5.93 24.17 -11.20
N ARG A 307 -5.95 24.81 -10.02
CA ARG A 307 -7.03 24.64 -9.02
C ARG A 307 -8.37 25.24 -9.42
N GLU A 308 -8.38 26.18 -10.37
CA GLU A 308 -9.60 26.84 -10.87
C GLU A 308 -10.08 26.26 -12.21
N ARG A 309 -9.38 25.28 -12.74
CA ARG A 309 -9.67 24.66 -14.02
C ARG A 309 -10.49 23.37 -13.84
N ASP A 310 -11.49 23.15 -14.72
CA ASP A 310 -12.17 21.88 -14.80
C ASP A 310 -11.25 20.81 -15.39
N ILE A 311 -11.00 19.73 -14.63
CA ILE A 311 -10.04 18.68 -15.00
C ILE A 311 -10.75 17.33 -14.99
N TYR A 312 -10.62 16.60 -16.09
CA TYR A 312 -11.21 15.27 -16.28
C TYR A 312 -10.14 14.20 -16.22
N ILE A 313 -10.37 13.14 -15.41
CA ILE A 313 -9.40 12.07 -15.20
C ILE A 313 -10.11 10.74 -14.94
N GLY A 314 -9.60 9.65 -15.53
CA GLY A 314 -10.02 8.29 -15.21
C GLY A 314 -10.51 7.48 -16.40
N GLN A 315 -10.65 6.19 -16.18
CA GLN A 315 -11.00 5.19 -17.21
C GLN A 315 -12.43 5.37 -17.72
N GLY A 316 -13.32 5.87 -16.86
CA GLY A 316 -14.71 6.11 -17.21
C GLY A 316 -14.91 7.20 -18.28
N TRP A 317 -13.89 8.02 -18.56
CA TRP A 317 -13.92 9.04 -19.62
C TRP A 317 -13.44 8.51 -20.98
N ARG A 318 -13.01 7.26 -21.06
CA ARG A 318 -12.51 6.68 -22.30
C ARG A 318 -13.60 6.65 -23.37
N GLY A 319 -13.31 7.30 -24.51
CA GLY A 319 -14.25 7.41 -25.64
C GLY A 319 -15.42 8.39 -25.42
N LYS A 320 -15.50 9.08 -24.28
CA LYS A 320 -16.48 10.13 -24.03
C LYS A 320 -15.96 11.49 -24.47
N LYS A 321 -16.86 12.36 -24.91
CA LYS A 321 -16.56 13.78 -25.18
C LYS A 321 -16.37 14.51 -23.84
N ILE A 322 -15.28 15.25 -23.73
CA ILE A 322 -14.96 16.11 -22.59
C ILE A 322 -15.29 17.54 -22.98
N PRO A 323 -15.89 18.36 -22.09
CA PRO A 323 -16.26 19.74 -22.39
C PRO A 323 -15.09 20.58 -22.93
N GLU A 324 -15.38 21.48 -23.85
CA GLU A 324 -14.41 22.41 -24.39
C GLU A 324 -13.90 23.36 -23.27
N GLY A 325 -12.60 23.67 -23.28
CA GLY A 325 -11.94 24.44 -22.22
C GLY A 325 -11.52 23.64 -20.97
N ALA A 326 -11.96 22.39 -20.83
CA ALA A 326 -11.51 21.51 -19.75
C ALA A 326 -10.19 20.79 -20.13
N LEU A 327 -9.39 20.44 -19.11
CA LEU A 327 -8.17 19.70 -19.25
C LEU A 327 -8.42 18.20 -19.07
N GLY A 328 -8.05 17.37 -20.03
CA GLY A 328 -7.99 15.91 -19.89
C GLY A 328 -6.65 15.46 -19.34
N VAL A 329 -6.65 14.53 -18.36
CA VAL A 329 -5.43 13.98 -17.77
C VAL A 329 -5.35 12.48 -18.03
N GLY A 330 -4.26 12.07 -18.70
CA GLY A 330 -3.98 10.70 -19.04
C GLY A 330 -4.64 10.21 -20.33
N ARG A 331 -4.12 9.10 -20.85
CA ARG A 331 -4.59 8.50 -22.12
C ARG A 331 -6.12 8.22 -22.15
N CYS A 332 -6.73 8.01 -20.99
CA CYS A 332 -8.16 7.72 -20.90
C CYS A 332 -9.04 8.95 -21.24
N CYS A 333 -8.48 10.15 -21.13
CA CYS A 333 -9.15 11.42 -21.41
C CYS A 333 -8.77 12.03 -22.76
N ALA A 334 -8.31 11.21 -23.72
CA ALA A 334 -7.90 11.66 -25.06
C ALA A 334 -9.01 12.34 -25.89
N GLY A 335 -10.27 12.28 -25.44
CA GLY A 335 -11.41 13.01 -26.03
C GLY A 335 -11.47 14.50 -25.67
N ALA A 336 -10.60 15.01 -24.78
CA ALA A 336 -10.44 16.42 -24.50
C ALA A 336 -9.63 17.11 -25.60
N VAL A 337 -9.97 18.38 -25.92
CA VAL A 337 -9.19 19.21 -26.85
C VAL A 337 -7.78 19.44 -26.30
N GLU A 338 -7.70 19.76 -25.00
CA GLU A 338 -6.43 19.83 -24.26
C GLU A 338 -6.25 18.59 -23.40
N CYS A 339 -5.23 17.80 -23.67
CA CYS A 339 -5.00 16.54 -22.96
C CYS A 339 -3.52 16.32 -22.64
N VAL A 340 -3.22 16.08 -21.36
CA VAL A 340 -1.89 15.62 -20.92
C VAL A 340 -1.77 14.13 -21.21
N LYS A 341 -0.95 13.75 -22.17
CA LYS A 341 -0.73 12.36 -22.55
C LYS A 341 0.12 11.62 -21.50
N GLY A 342 -0.12 10.32 -21.36
CA GLY A 342 0.63 9.44 -20.46
C GLY A 342 -0.26 8.38 -19.79
N CYS A 343 0.37 7.34 -19.22
CA CYS A 343 -0.34 6.29 -18.49
C CYS A 343 0.59 5.68 -17.40
N PRO A 344 0.79 6.39 -16.26
CA PRO A 344 0.30 7.74 -15.91
C PRO A 344 1.11 8.86 -16.60
N PRO A 345 0.55 10.09 -16.71
CA PRO A 345 1.33 11.29 -16.98
C PRO A 345 2.08 11.70 -15.70
N SER A 346 3.21 12.40 -15.85
CA SER A 346 3.93 12.92 -14.68
C SER A 346 3.23 14.17 -14.10
N ALA A 347 3.42 14.42 -12.80
CA ALA A 347 2.92 15.64 -12.16
C ALA A 347 3.49 16.92 -12.82
N ARG A 348 4.74 16.85 -13.30
CA ARG A 348 5.39 17.95 -14.02
C ARG A 348 4.69 18.25 -15.35
N ASP A 349 4.36 17.21 -16.11
CA ASP A 349 3.69 17.39 -17.42
C ASP A 349 2.28 17.91 -17.22
N ILE A 350 1.59 17.49 -16.15
CA ILE A 350 0.27 18.01 -15.79
C ILE A 350 0.36 19.50 -15.43
N ALA A 351 1.29 19.87 -14.53
CA ALA A 351 1.47 21.25 -14.09
C ALA A 351 1.87 22.19 -15.24
N ALA A 352 2.58 21.70 -16.25
CA ALA A 352 2.95 22.47 -17.43
C ALA A 352 1.75 22.89 -18.29
N MET A 353 0.58 22.25 -18.10
CA MET A 353 -0.66 22.55 -18.82
C MET A 353 -1.61 23.48 -18.04
N PHE A 354 -1.26 23.89 -16.83
CA PHE A 354 -2.00 24.87 -16.01
C PHE A 354 -1.66 26.29 -16.43
#